data_4641804ec429fb1a9df6c640bc961470
#
_entry.id   4641804ec429fb1a9df6c640bc961470
#
_cell.length_a   1.000
_cell.length_b   1.000
_cell.length_c   1.000
_cell.angle_alpha   90.00
_cell.angle_beta   90.00
_cell.angle_gamma   90.00
#
_symmetry.space_group_name_H-M   'P 1'
#
loop_
_entity.id
_entity.type
_entity.pdbx_description
1 polymer ?
#
loop_
_entity_poly.entity_id
_entity_poly.type
_entity_poly.pdbx_seq_one_letter_code
_entity_poly.pdbx_strand_id
1 'polypeptide(L)'
;ERGITEPTPTFSACFGQAFLELHPTKYAEELVKKMEKSGAKAYLVNTGWNGTGKRISIRDTRGIIDAILDGSILKAPTKKMPIFDFEVPTELPGVDPKILDPRDTYTNVEDWNVKAKDLAARFIKNFNKYENNAAGKALVAAGPQL
;
A
#
# COMPACT_ATOMS: atom_id res chain seq x y z
N GLU A 1 -14.95 15.94 -8.71
CA GLU A 1 -15.95 15.79 -9.78
C GLU A 1 -17.21 16.57 -9.43
N ARG A 2 -17.90 17.13 -10.44
CA ARG A 2 -19.16 17.87 -10.20
C ARG A 2 -20.23 16.92 -9.63
N GLY A 3 -20.89 17.35 -8.54
CA GLY A 3 -21.96 16.60 -7.90
C GLY A 3 -21.51 15.58 -6.83
N ILE A 4 -20.21 15.39 -6.61
CA ILE A 4 -19.71 14.59 -5.49
C ILE A 4 -19.46 15.52 -4.32
N THR A 5 -20.22 15.32 -3.24
CA THR A 5 -20.15 16.13 -2.01
C THR A 5 -19.39 15.43 -0.89
N GLU A 6 -19.25 14.11 -0.98
CA GLU A 6 -18.59 13.27 0.01
C GLU A 6 -17.34 12.57 -0.58
N PRO A 7 -16.28 12.33 0.22
CA PRO A 7 -15.12 11.57 -0.21
C PRO A 7 -15.53 10.20 -0.73
N THR A 8 -15.30 9.95 -2.01
CA THR A 8 -15.67 8.69 -2.66
C THR A 8 -14.39 7.95 -3.09
N PRO A 9 -14.19 6.70 -2.65
CA PRO A 9 -13.03 5.92 -3.05
C PRO A 9 -13.07 5.60 -4.55
N THR A 10 -11.94 5.78 -5.21
CA THR A 10 -11.77 5.47 -6.63
C THR A 10 -10.44 4.78 -6.89
N PHE A 11 -10.37 4.03 -7.98
CA PHE A 11 -9.13 3.48 -8.50
C PHE A 11 -8.65 4.34 -9.67
N SER A 12 -7.43 4.85 -9.55
CA SER A 12 -6.79 5.67 -10.57
C SER A 12 -5.53 4.97 -11.10
N ALA A 13 -5.32 5.02 -12.41
CA ALA A 13 -4.04 4.67 -13.02
C ALA A 13 -3.04 5.83 -12.94
N CYS A 14 -3.18 6.69 -11.94
CA CYS A 14 -2.38 7.89 -11.68
C CYS A 14 -2.42 8.94 -12.81
N PHE A 15 -1.59 9.98 -12.67
CA PHE A 15 -1.53 11.11 -13.61
C PHE A 15 -1.23 10.70 -15.05
N GLY A 16 -0.45 9.62 -15.22
CA GLY A 16 -0.04 9.14 -16.54
C GLY A 16 -1.09 8.34 -17.32
N GLN A 17 -2.29 8.11 -16.80
CA GLN A 17 -3.26 7.20 -17.42
C GLN A 17 -3.53 7.47 -18.89
N ALA A 18 -3.63 8.74 -19.28
CA ALA A 18 -3.90 9.13 -20.67
C ALA A 18 -2.76 8.76 -21.65
N PHE A 19 -1.57 8.44 -21.15
CA PHE A 19 -0.38 8.10 -21.92
C PHE A 19 -0.06 6.59 -21.87
N LEU A 20 -0.85 5.80 -21.17
CA LEU A 20 -0.66 4.35 -21.05
C LEU A 20 -1.38 3.63 -22.18
N GLU A 21 -0.70 3.40 -23.29
CA GLU A 21 -1.26 2.74 -24.47
C GLU A 21 -1.19 1.20 -24.40
N LEU A 22 -0.20 0.67 -23.66
CA LEU A 22 -0.02 -0.76 -23.51
C LEU A 22 -0.83 -1.29 -22.32
N HIS A 23 -1.03 -2.62 -22.32
CA HIS A 23 -1.65 -3.28 -21.17
C HIS A 23 -0.83 -3.03 -19.89
N PRO A 24 -1.46 -2.72 -18.74
CA PRO A 24 -0.76 -2.38 -17.50
C PRO A 24 0.30 -3.37 -17.04
N THR A 25 0.14 -4.67 -17.33
CA THR A 25 1.15 -5.70 -17.03
C THR A 25 2.48 -5.47 -17.74
N LYS A 26 2.49 -4.81 -18.91
CA LYS A 26 3.75 -4.49 -19.62
C LYS A 26 4.57 -3.46 -18.87
N TYR A 27 3.93 -2.45 -18.32
CA TYR A 27 4.61 -1.45 -17.49
C TYR A 27 5.08 -2.06 -16.17
N ALA A 28 4.29 -2.96 -15.56
CA ALA A 28 4.67 -3.69 -14.36
C ALA A 28 5.91 -4.57 -14.60
N GLU A 29 5.95 -5.33 -15.70
CA GLU A 29 7.10 -6.16 -16.11
C GLU A 29 8.37 -5.32 -16.23
N GLU A 30 8.30 -4.17 -16.89
CA GLU A 30 9.45 -3.27 -17.04
C GLU A 30 9.90 -2.64 -15.71
N LEU A 31 8.95 -2.27 -14.85
CA LEU A 31 9.27 -1.78 -13.50
C LEU A 31 10.04 -2.84 -12.70
N VAL A 32 9.52 -4.07 -12.66
CA VAL A 32 10.15 -5.18 -11.93
C VAL A 32 11.57 -5.43 -12.45
N LYS A 33 11.78 -5.54 -13.77
CA LYS A 33 13.11 -5.71 -14.37
C LYS A 33 14.09 -4.59 -13.97
N LYS A 34 13.61 -3.34 -13.94
CA LYS A 34 14.46 -2.20 -13.54
C LYS A 34 14.79 -2.24 -12.06
N MET A 35 13.84 -2.61 -11.21
CA MET A 35 14.06 -2.77 -9.78
C MET A 35 15.06 -3.89 -9.48
N GLU A 36 14.91 -5.05 -10.10
CA GLU A 36 15.86 -6.17 -9.99
C GLU A 36 17.27 -5.77 -10.41
N LYS A 37 17.40 -5.11 -11.57
CA LYS A 37 18.69 -4.65 -12.08
C LYS A 37 19.37 -3.62 -11.19
N SER A 38 18.60 -2.71 -10.58
CA SER A 38 19.15 -1.63 -9.74
C SER A 38 19.29 -2.03 -8.26
N GLY A 39 18.63 -3.12 -7.83
CA GLY A 39 18.52 -3.48 -6.42
C GLY A 39 17.60 -2.53 -5.62
N ALA A 40 16.85 -1.66 -6.30
CA ALA A 40 15.93 -0.72 -5.64
C ALA A 40 14.84 -1.43 -4.85
N LYS A 41 14.48 -0.85 -3.71
CA LYS A 41 13.37 -1.32 -2.87
C LYS A 41 12.17 -0.39 -3.04
N ALA A 42 10.97 -0.94 -2.90
CA ALA A 42 9.73 -0.17 -2.95
C ALA A 42 9.07 -0.17 -1.56
N TYR A 43 8.55 0.99 -1.16
CA TYR A 43 7.86 1.18 0.10
C TYR A 43 6.52 1.87 -0.12
N LEU A 44 5.50 1.42 0.60
CA LEU A 44 4.21 2.09 0.69
C LEU A 44 4.17 2.87 2.00
N VAL A 45 4.08 4.20 1.91
CA VAL A 45 4.04 5.08 3.08
C VAL A 45 2.68 5.76 3.16
N ASN A 46 1.91 5.47 4.22
CA ASN A 46 0.66 6.16 4.48
C ASN A 46 0.93 7.54 5.09
N THR A 47 0.49 8.59 4.43
CA THR A 47 0.54 9.98 4.89
C THR A 47 -0.84 10.54 5.23
N GLY A 48 -1.87 9.71 5.15
CA GLY A 48 -3.27 10.06 5.39
C GLY A 48 -3.73 9.81 6.84
N TRP A 49 -4.97 9.38 6.99
CA TRP A 49 -5.59 9.09 8.28
C TRP A 49 -5.29 7.68 8.75
N ASN A 50 -5.27 7.50 10.05
CA ASN A 50 -5.18 6.21 10.73
C ASN A 50 -6.49 5.87 11.45
N GLY A 51 -6.53 4.76 12.19
CA GLY A 51 -7.71 4.29 12.91
C GLY A 51 -8.21 5.23 14.02
N THR A 52 -7.39 6.18 14.50
CA THR A 52 -7.83 7.20 15.47
C THR A 52 -8.64 8.32 14.82
N GLY A 53 -8.81 8.34 13.50
CA GLY A 53 -9.41 9.46 12.77
C GLY A 53 -8.48 10.67 12.64
N LYS A 54 -7.22 10.56 13.07
CA LYS A 54 -6.21 11.61 12.93
C LYS A 54 -5.28 11.30 11.76
N ARG A 55 -4.82 12.37 11.12
CA ARG A 55 -3.80 12.27 10.07
C ARG A 55 -2.45 11.94 10.69
N ILE A 56 -1.67 11.08 10.04
CA ILE A 56 -0.28 10.82 10.42
C ILE A 56 0.50 12.13 10.35
N SER A 57 1.26 12.42 11.40
CA SER A 57 1.97 13.69 11.52
C SER A 57 3.09 13.83 10.49
N ILE A 58 3.41 15.05 10.11
CA ILE A 58 4.56 15.34 9.24
C ILE A 58 5.86 14.85 9.91
N ARG A 59 5.95 14.96 11.24
CA ARG A 59 7.11 14.48 12.01
C ARG A 59 7.30 12.97 11.82
N ASP A 60 6.24 12.18 12.01
CA ASP A 60 6.29 10.73 11.87
C ASP A 60 6.55 10.32 10.41
N THR A 61 5.89 10.99 9.46
CA THR A 61 6.14 10.79 8.04
C THR A 61 7.61 11.02 7.68
N ARG A 62 8.22 12.11 8.19
CA ARG A 62 9.65 12.38 7.98
C ARG A 62 10.53 11.31 8.61
N GLY A 63 10.24 10.89 9.85
CA GLY A 63 10.99 9.83 10.51
C GLY A 63 10.95 8.50 9.72
N ILE A 64 9.81 8.16 9.14
CA ILE A 64 9.69 6.99 8.27
C ILE A 64 10.54 7.16 7.00
N ILE A 65 10.47 8.33 6.35
CA ILE A 65 11.27 8.62 5.15
C ILE A 65 12.77 8.61 5.47
N ASP A 66 13.19 9.20 6.57
CA ASP A 66 14.59 9.21 7.01
C ASP A 66 15.10 7.77 7.23
N ALA A 67 14.29 6.90 7.86
CA ALA A 67 14.63 5.49 8.05
C ALA A 67 14.74 4.70 6.73
N ILE A 68 14.00 5.09 5.70
CA ILE A 68 14.13 4.53 4.35
C ILE A 68 15.43 5.00 3.71
N LEU A 69 15.74 6.30 3.80
CA LEU A 69 16.90 6.91 3.14
C LEU A 69 18.24 6.50 3.77
N ASP A 70 18.29 6.37 5.09
CA ASP A 70 19.48 5.93 5.81
C ASP A 70 19.64 4.40 5.89
N GLY A 71 18.62 3.67 5.45
CA GLY A 71 18.60 2.21 5.42
C GLY A 71 18.32 1.54 6.77
N SER A 72 17.99 2.28 7.83
CA SER A 72 17.66 1.69 9.14
C SER A 72 16.42 0.82 9.09
N ILE A 73 15.46 1.14 8.20
CA ILE A 73 14.27 0.31 7.96
C ILE A 73 14.61 -1.13 7.53
N LEU A 74 15.73 -1.34 6.85
CA LEU A 74 16.17 -2.68 6.40
C LEU A 74 16.66 -3.56 7.54
N LYS A 75 16.98 -2.94 8.69
CA LYS A 75 17.47 -3.62 9.90
C LYS A 75 16.36 -3.75 10.95
N ALA A 76 15.25 -3.06 10.76
CA ALA A 76 14.13 -3.08 11.68
C ALA A 76 13.46 -4.45 11.69
N PRO A 77 13.03 -4.95 12.86
CA PRO A 77 12.20 -6.14 12.92
C PRO A 77 10.85 -5.86 12.23
N THR A 78 10.35 -6.85 11.51
CA THR A 78 9.09 -6.73 10.76
C THR A 78 8.07 -7.76 11.24
N LYS A 79 6.79 -7.47 10.99
CA LYS A 79 5.67 -8.41 11.08
C LYS A 79 4.83 -8.35 9.81
N LYS A 80 4.19 -9.46 9.46
CA LYS A 80 3.27 -9.49 8.33
C LYS A 80 1.91 -8.93 8.71
N MET A 81 1.39 -8.06 7.85
CA MET A 81 0.03 -7.54 7.98
C MET A 81 -0.95 -8.54 7.36
N PRO A 82 -1.99 -9.00 8.09
CA PRO A 82 -3.01 -9.89 7.55
C PRO A 82 -3.68 -9.31 6.30
N ILE A 83 -4.26 -10.17 5.46
CA ILE A 83 -5.01 -9.84 4.26
C ILE A 83 -4.12 -9.33 3.12
N PHE A 84 -3.23 -8.37 3.38
CA PHE A 84 -2.39 -7.72 2.36
C PHE A 84 -0.97 -8.30 2.28
N ASP A 85 -0.57 -9.11 3.26
CA ASP A 85 0.74 -9.78 3.38
C ASP A 85 1.97 -8.84 3.28
N PHE A 86 1.76 -7.54 3.57
CA PHE A 86 2.86 -6.58 3.62
C PHE A 86 3.73 -6.78 4.86
N GLU A 87 5.03 -6.67 4.69
CA GLU A 87 5.95 -6.56 5.82
C GLU A 87 5.91 -5.14 6.39
N VAL A 88 5.58 -5.05 7.67
CA VAL A 88 5.45 -3.78 8.40
C VAL A 88 6.52 -3.75 9.48
N PRO A 89 7.38 -2.71 9.56
CA PRO A 89 8.34 -2.57 10.65
C PRO A 89 7.59 -2.41 11.97
N THR A 90 8.13 -3.03 13.03
CA THR A 90 7.56 -2.92 14.39
C THR A 90 8.15 -1.78 15.18
N GLU A 91 9.31 -1.27 14.76
CA GLU A 91 9.97 -0.10 15.33
C GLU A 91 10.80 0.64 14.28
N LEU A 92 10.89 1.96 14.40
CA LEU A 92 11.78 2.81 13.60
C LEU A 92 12.31 3.94 14.49
N PRO A 93 13.56 4.41 14.26
CA PRO A 93 14.14 5.50 15.04
C PRO A 93 13.29 6.76 15.00
N GLY A 94 12.93 7.30 16.14
CA GLY A 94 12.20 8.55 16.25
C GLY A 94 10.74 8.56 15.82
N VAL A 95 10.17 7.40 15.48
CA VAL A 95 8.77 7.21 15.08
C VAL A 95 8.02 6.48 16.21
N ASP A 96 6.80 6.92 16.50
CA ASP A 96 5.94 6.21 17.46
C ASP A 96 5.58 4.82 16.86
N PRO A 97 5.98 3.70 17.48
CA PRO A 97 5.72 2.37 16.96
C PRO A 97 4.22 2.07 16.80
N LYS A 98 3.34 2.75 17.55
CA LYS A 98 1.89 2.57 17.46
C LYS A 98 1.28 2.98 16.12
N ILE A 99 1.99 3.80 15.33
CA ILE A 99 1.48 4.23 14.02
C ILE A 99 1.95 3.36 12.87
N LEU A 100 2.93 2.47 13.10
CA LEU A 100 3.54 1.66 12.05
C LEU A 100 2.60 0.56 11.56
N ASP A 101 1.87 -0.07 12.47
CA ASP A 101 0.80 -1.01 12.10
C ASP A 101 -0.56 -0.33 12.22
N PRO A 102 -1.34 -0.22 11.14
CA PRO A 102 -2.64 0.44 11.20
C PRO A 102 -3.61 -0.20 12.21
N ARG A 103 -3.46 -1.50 12.52
CA ARG A 103 -4.28 -2.20 13.52
C ARG A 103 -4.13 -1.62 14.92
N ASP A 104 -2.91 -1.18 15.27
CA ASP A 104 -2.57 -0.65 16.59
C ASP A 104 -3.16 0.76 16.81
N THR A 105 -3.69 1.38 15.75
CA THR A 105 -4.34 2.71 15.82
C THR A 105 -5.85 2.64 16.06
N TYR A 106 -6.46 1.46 15.94
CA TYR A 106 -7.88 1.26 16.20
C TYR A 106 -8.13 0.92 17.67
N THR A 107 -9.19 1.47 18.26
CA THR A 107 -9.64 1.11 19.61
C THR A 107 -10.12 -0.35 19.66
N ASN A 108 -10.76 -0.79 18.59
CA ASN A 108 -11.20 -2.17 18.40
C ASN A 108 -10.61 -2.68 17.08
N VAL A 109 -9.79 -3.72 17.16
CA VAL A 109 -9.14 -4.32 15.98
C VAL A 109 -10.16 -4.90 14.98
N GLU A 110 -11.36 -5.25 15.43
CA GLU A 110 -12.41 -5.76 14.56
C GLU A 110 -12.93 -4.68 13.59
N ASP A 111 -12.92 -3.42 13.99
CA ASP A 111 -13.24 -2.30 13.09
C ASP A 111 -12.21 -2.18 11.95
N TRP A 112 -10.94 -2.45 12.24
CA TRP A 112 -9.92 -2.54 11.21
C TRP A 112 -10.19 -3.74 10.29
N ASN A 113 -10.50 -4.93 10.86
CA ASN A 113 -10.75 -6.15 10.09
C ASN A 113 -11.88 -5.95 9.07
N VAL A 114 -12.98 -5.34 9.49
CA VAL A 114 -14.14 -5.04 8.61
C VAL A 114 -13.71 -4.13 7.45
N LYS A 115 -13.01 -3.03 7.75
CA LYS A 115 -12.56 -2.07 6.73
C LYS A 115 -11.50 -2.68 5.80
N ALA A 116 -10.58 -3.47 6.35
CA ALA A 116 -9.53 -4.12 5.56
C ALA A 116 -10.12 -5.15 4.59
N LYS A 117 -11.10 -5.93 5.02
CA LYS A 117 -11.81 -6.90 4.15
C LYS A 117 -12.60 -6.19 3.04
N ASP A 118 -13.31 -5.11 3.36
CA ASP A 118 -14.00 -4.30 2.34
C ASP A 118 -13.01 -3.74 1.31
N LEU A 119 -11.90 -3.18 1.78
CA LEU A 119 -10.86 -2.65 0.89
C LEU A 119 -10.25 -3.76 0.03
N ALA A 120 -9.92 -4.91 0.62
CA ALA A 120 -9.38 -6.07 -0.09
C ALA A 120 -10.33 -6.55 -1.19
N ALA A 121 -11.63 -6.67 -0.88
CA ALA A 121 -12.65 -7.05 -1.86
C ALA A 121 -12.72 -6.06 -3.03
N ARG A 122 -12.58 -4.76 -2.77
CA ARG A 122 -12.52 -3.73 -3.82
C ARG A 122 -11.27 -3.86 -4.68
N PHE A 123 -10.10 -4.16 -4.10
CA PHE A 123 -8.87 -4.41 -4.86
C PHE A 123 -9.02 -5.64 -5.76
N ILE A 124 -9.50 -6.75 -5.22
CA ILE A 124 -9.74 -7.98 -5.98
C ILE A 124 -10.69 -7.68 -7.16
N LYS A 125 -11.85 -7.07 -6.88
CA LYS A 125 -12.81 -6.70 -7.92
C LYS A 125 -12.19 -5.78 -8.99
N ASN A 126 -11.40 -4.80 -8.58
CA ASN A 126 -10.73 -3.89 -9.53
C ASN A 126 -9.68 -4.60 -10.35
N PHE A 127 -8.98 -5.61 -9.77
CA PHE A 127 -7.92 -6.33 -10.47
C PHE A 127 -8.44 -7.28 -11.55
N ASN A 128 -9.67 -7.78 -11.43
CA ASN A 128 -10.29 -8.70 -12.42
C ASN A 128 -10.18 -8.20 -13.87
N LYS A 129 -10.22 -6.89 -14.09
CA LYS A 129 -10.07 -6.30 -15.42
C LYS A 129 -8.69 -6.50 -16.05
N TYR A 130 -7.70 -6.91 -15.27
CA TYR A 130 -6.32 -7.16 -15.71
C TYR A 130 -6.00 -8.65 -15.87
N GLU A 131 -6.95 -9.54 -15.58
CA GLU A 131 -6.80 -10.99 -15.69
C GLU A 131 -7.05 -11.52 -17.11
N ASN A 132 -7.22 -10.64 -18.08
CA ASN A 132 -7.49 -10.98 -19.46
C ASN A 132 -6.25 -11.51 -20.23
N ASN A 133 -5.08 -11.57 -19.58
CA ASN A 133 -3.86 -12.17 -20.11
C ASN A 133 -3.13 -13.04 -19.05
N ALA A 134 -2.14 -13.81 -19.49
CA ALA A 134 -1.40 -14.74 -18.63
C ALA A 134 -0.61 -14.02 -17.53
N ALA A 135 -0.03 -12.86 -17.82
CA ALA A 135 0.74 -12.07 -16.86
C ALA A 135 -0.17 -11.53 -15.74
N GLY A 136 -1.34 -11.02 -16.06
CA GLY A 136 -2.32 -10.58 -15.06
C GLY A 136 -2.81 -11.72 -14.18
N LYS A 137 -3.14 -12.88 -14.76
CA LYS A 137 -3.54 -14.07 -14.01
C LYS A 137 -2.48 -14.54 -13.02
N ALA A 138 -1.20 -14.48 -13.40
CA ALA A 138 -0.09 -14.85 -12.54
C ALA A 138 0.07 -13.93 -11.30
N LEU A 139 -0.43 -12.70 -11.38
CA LEU A 139 -0.35 -11.71 -10.29
C LEU A 139 -1.52 -11.78 -9.29
N VAL A 140 -2.55 -12.57 -9.56
CA VAL A 140 -3.73 -12.70 -8.65
C VAL A 140 -3.29 -13.14 -7.26
N ALA A 141 -2.39 -14.10 -7.17
CA ALA A 141 -1.90 -14.63 -5.90
C ALA A 141 -1.06 -13.61 -5.06
N ALA A 142 -0.56 -12.55 -5.71
CA ALA A 142 0.15 -11.47 -5.02
C ALA A 142 -0.80 -10.38 -4.47
N GLY A 143 -2.08 -10.47 -4.78
CA GLY A 143 -3.11 -9.57 -4.27
C GLY A 143 -3.55 -9.91 -2.85
N PRO A 144 -4.51 -9.12 -2.31
CA PRO A 144 -5.10 -9.41 -1.00
C PRO A 144 -5.71 -10.80 -0.92
N GLN A 145 -5.57 -11.46 0.24
CA GLN A 145 -6.15 -12.76 0.53
C GLN A 145 -7.30 -12.61 1.55
N LEU A 146 -8.52 -13.05 1.18
CA LEU A 146 -9.73 -13.00 1.99
C LEU A 146 -10.09 -14.38 2.53
#